data_1abc5dddcb19cc23871d21eb02e9ce50
#
_entry.id   1abc5dddcb19cc23871d21eb02e9ce50
#
_cell.length_a   1.000
_cell.length_b   1.000
_cell.length_c   1.000
_cell.angle_alpha   90.00
_cell.angle_beta   90.00
_cell.angle_gamma   90.00
#
_symmetry.space_group_name_H-M   'P 1'
#
loop_
_entity.id
_entity.type
_entity.pdbx_description
1 polymer ?
#
loop_
_entity_poly.entity_id
_entity_poly.type
_entity_poly.pdbx_seq_one_letter_code
_entity_poly.pdbx_strand_id
1 'polypeptide(L)'
;VGDWPYWKDTANGINRMIAPATFEAAHIAARSPHISPPNTRIPSIIATERQLMGRPYSVPEIGAINSARLDVITNPCPGGNYFGMRSGRNTSSNPTQNDDTFTRMTNFLSLTIAPSFGGVVGDNQTVDLRRETKSTLESFLSNLETLKMIGDPNGDPAFAVHLDATNNPDSLVALGYMTADVQVKYLNVVRYFLVNLEGGGSVSISVSNVSSR
;
A
#
# COMPACT_ATOMS: atom_id res chain seq x y z
N VAL A 1 2.80 -8.11 15.67
CA VAL A 1 1.72 -7.18 16.03
C VAL A 1 1.46 -7.27 17.52
N GLY A 2 1.40 -6.12 18.19
CA GLY A 2 1.17 -6.04 19.64
C GLY A 2 -0.26 -5.72 19.99
N ASP A 3 -0.58 -6.04 21.25
CA ASP A 3 -1.84 -5.85 21.97
C ASP A 3 -3.02 -6.66 21.44
N TRP A 4 -3.62 -7.44 22.32
CA TRP A 4 -4.74 -8.32 21.98
C TRP A 4 -6.04 -7.53 21.91
N PRO A 5 -6.70 -7.46 20.72
CA PRO A 5 -7.99 -6.79 20.60
C PRO A 5 -9.10 -7.62 21.23
N TYR A 6 -9.96 -6.93 21.98
CA TYR A 6 -11.21 -7.44 22.51
C TYR A 6 -12.32 -7.09 21.52
N TRP A 7 -12.73 -8.10 20.77
CA TRP A 7 -13.64 -7.94 19.64
C TRP A 7 -15.07 -8.34 20.01
N LYS A 8 -16.02 -7.54 19.52
CA LYS A 8 -17.45 -7.83 19.67
C LYS A 8 -17.93 -8.67 18.50
N ASP A 9 -18.20 -9.94 18.78
CA ASP A 9 -18.85 -10.85 17.85
C ASP A 9 -20.36 -10.58 17.85
N THR A 10 -20.83 -9.77 16.92
CA THR A 10 -22.23 -9.39 16.84
C THR A 10 -23.13 -10.52 16.36
N ALA A 11 -22.58 -11.50 15.63
CA ALA A 11 -23.33 -12.64 15.13
C ALA A 11 -23.68 -13.64 16.25
N ASN A 12 -22.74 -13.84 17.20
CA ASN A 12 -22.93 -14.76 18.32
C ASN A 12 -23.25 -14.05 19.64
N GLY A 13 -23.28 -12.73 19.67
CA GLY A 13 -23.58 -11.94 20.86
C GLY A 13 -22.51 -12.01 21.97
N ILE A 14 -21.30 -12.45 21.66
CA ILE A 14 -20.20 -12.64 22.61
C ILE A 14 -19.02 -11.75 22.30
N ASN A 15 -18.19 -11.50 23.31
CA ASN A 15 -16.94 -10.77 23.17
C ASN A 15 -15.78 -11.75 23.28
N ARG A 16 -14.77 -11.58 22.42
CA ARG A 16 -13.59 -12.46 22.36
C ARG A 16 -12.30 -11.67 22.29
N MET A 17 -11.27 -12.20 22.94
CA MET A 17 -9.89 -11.81 22.68
C MET A 17 -9.41 -12.54 21.42
N ILE A 18 -8.84 -11.83 20.48
CA ILE A 18 -8.33 -12.38 19.23
C ILE A 18 -6.83 -12.10 19.14
N ALA A 19 -6.08 -13.04 18.56
CA ALA A 19 -4.66 -12.83 18.32
C ALA A 19 -4.45 -11.61 17.40
N PRO A 20 -3.63 -10.62 17.78
CA PRO A 20 -3.48 -9.38 17.04
C PRO A 20 -2.99 -9.59 15.62
N ALA A 21 -2.10 -10.56 15.38
CA ALA A 21 -1.60 -10.87 14.04
C ALA A 21 -2.71 -11.39 13.11
N THR A 22 -3.59 -12.27 13.61
CA THR A 22 -4.73 -12.78 12.84
C THR A 22 -5.72 -11.68 12.51
N PHE A 23 -5.97 -10.79 13.48
CA PHE A 23 -6.88 -9.68 13.30
C PHE A 23 -6.34 -8.67 12.28
N GLU A 24 -5.04 -8.33 12.34
CA GLU A 24 -4.40 -7.46 11.36
C GLU A 24 -4.39 -8.07 9.97
N ALA A 25 -4.08 -9.37 9.84
CA ALA A 25 -4.11 -10.05 8.54
C ALA A 25 -5.49 -9.96 7.90
N ALA A 26 -6.57 -10.19 8.66
CA ALA A 26 -7.94 -10.06 8.17
C ALA A 26 -8.27 -8.60 7.79
N HIS A 27 -7.83 -7.64 8.60
CA HIS A 27 -8.03 -6.20 8.35
C HIS A 27 -7.34 -5.73 7.07
N ILE A 28 -6.12 -6.20 6.82
CA ILE A 28 -5.34 -5.92 5.60
C ILE A 28 -5.97 -6.60 4.39
N ALA A 29 -6.38 -7.87 4.52
CA ALA A 29 -6.99 -8.64 3.44
C ALA A 29 -8.32 -8.06 2.95
N ALA A 30 -9.06 -7.39 3.82
CA ALA A 30 -10.32 -6.73 3.48
C ALA A 30 -10.15 -5.41 2.70
N ARG A 31 -8.93 -4.99 2.40
CA ARG A 31 -8.63 -3.71 1.75
C ARG A 31 -7.92 -3.88 0.43
N SER A 32 -8.14 -2.91 -0.45
CA SER A 32 -7.38 -2.81 -1.71
C SER A 32 -5.87 -2.70 -1.42
N PRO A 33 -5.01 -3.31 -2.24
CA PRO A 33 -3.58 -3.44 -1.95
C PRO A 33 -2.83 -2.11 -1.78
N HIS A 34 -3.30 -1.03 -2.37
CA HIS A 34 -2.70 0.31 -2.27
C HIS A 34 -3.09 1.07 -1.01
N ILE A 35 -4.09 0.60 -0.26
CA ILE A 35 -4.57 1.29 0.95
C ILE A 35 -3.77 0.83 2.15
N SER A 36 -3.02 1.74 2.77
CA SER A 36 -2.26 1.45 3.98
C SER A 36 -3.19 1.20 5.18
N PRO A 37 -2.88 0.24 6.06
CA PRO A 37 -3.67 -0.04 7.25
C PRO A 37 -3.68 1.06 8.31
N PRO A 38 -2.63 1.92 8.46
CA PRO A 38 -2.61 2.96 9.47
C PRO A 38 -3.79 3.92 9.37
N ASN A 39 -4.20 4.42 10.53
CA ASN A 39 -5.22 5.45 10.67
C ASN A 39 -6.59 5.09 10.05
N THR A 40 -6.81 3.82 9.78
CA THR A 40 -8.08 3.32 9.29
C THR A 40 -8.84 2.69 10.44
N ARG A 41 -10.09 3.14 10.65
CA ARG A 41 -10.94 2.63 11.72
C ARG A 41 -11.14 1.12 11.58
N ILE A 42 -10.89 0.40 12.67
CA ILE A 42 -11.20 -1.02 12.79
C ILE A 42 -12.53 -1.13 13.52
N PRO A 43 -13.60 -1.56 12.85
CA PRO A 43 -14.89 -1.71 13.50
C PRO A 43 -14.87 -2.90 14.48
N SER A 44 -15.83 -2.88 15.43
CA SER A 44 -16.08 -3.98 16.35
C SER A 44 -15.00 -4.28 17.39
N ILE A 45 -13.89 -3.51 17.47
CA ILE A 45 -12.99 -3.54 18.63
C ILE A 45 -13.61 -2.71 19.75
N ILE A 46 -13.75 -3.30 20.93
CA ILE A 46 -14.29 -2.65 22.12
C ILE A 46 -13.16 -2.09 22.98
N ALA A 47 -12.08 -2.84 23.11
CA ALA A 47 -10.89 -2.49 23.89
C ALA A 47 -9.69 -3.31 23.40
N THR A 48 -8.50 -3.00 23.93
CA THR A 48 -7.34 -3.87 23.86
C THR A 48 -6.97 -4.37 25.25
N GLU A 49 -6.19 -5.44 25.33
CA GLU A 49 -5.79 -6.03 26.62
C GLU A 49 -5.11 -5.01 27.52
N ARG A 50 -4.14 -4.25 27.00
CA ARG A 50 -3.45 -3.22 27.79
C ARG A 50 -4.36 -2.09 28.24
N GLN A 51 -5.35 -1.73 27.43
CA GLN A 51 -6.33 -0.71 27.80
C GLN A 51 -7.25 -1.22 28.93
N LEU A 52 -7.65 -2.48 28.90
CA LEU A 52 -8.42 -3.11 29.97
C LEU A 52 -7.61 -3.21 31.27
N MET A 53 -6.30 -3.37 31.18
CA MET A 53 -5.39 -3.35 32.33
C MET A 53 -5.07 -1.93 32.84
N GLY A 54 -5.63 -0.89 32.24
CA GLY A 54 -5.34 0.51 32.59
C GLY A 54 -3.92 0.98 32.19
N ARG A 55 -3.28 0.27 31.27
CA ARG A 55 -1.90 0.57 30.80
C ARG A 55 -1.83 0.67 29.29
N PRO A 56 -2.53 1.63 28.65
CA PRO A 56 -2.46 1.83 27.22
C PRO A 56 -1.02 2.18 26.81
N TYR A 57 -0.66 1.91 25.56
CA TYR A 57 0.65 2.28 25.05
C TYR A 57 0.85 3.78 25.07
N SER A 58 1.96 4.22 25.64
CA SER A 58 2.44 5.61 25.55
C SER A 58 3.04 5.88 24.17
N VAL A 59 3.14 7.15 23.80
CA VAL A 59 3.74 7.56 22.52
C VAL A 59 5.19 7.08 22.37
N PRO A 60 6.06 7.16 23.38
CA PRO A 60 7.42 6.59 23.30
C PRO A 60 7.44 5.06 23.09
N GLU A 61 6.56 4.32 23.77
CA GLU A 61 6.46 2.88 23.59
C GLU A 61 6.02 2.52 22.15
N ILE A 62 5.05 3.23 21.60
CA ILE A 62 4.62 3.06 20.20
C ILE A 62 5.79 3.36 19.25
N GLY A 63 6.57 4.40 19.52
CA GLY A 63 7.75 4.73 18.75
C GLY A 63 8.80 3.61 18.77
N ALA A 64 9.06 3.01 19.94
CA ALA A 64 9.97 1.90 20.10
C ALA A 64 9.48 0.63 19.35
N ILE A 65 8.19 0.32 19.45
CA ILE A 65 7.57 -0.80 18.75
C ILE A 65 7.69 -0.62 17.23
N ASN A 66 7.37 0.58 16.72
CA ASN A 66 7.51 0.88 15.29
C ASN A 66 8.96 0.82 14.81
N SER A 67 9.92 1.23 15.65
CA SER A 67 11.34 1.12 15.35
C SER A 67 11.80 -0.34 15.30
N ALA A 68 11.18 -1.21 16.10
CA ALA A 68 11.37 -2.66 16.06
C ALA A 68 10.63 -3.34 14.89
N ARG A 69 9.98 -2.57 14.01
CA ARG A 69 9.20 -3.04 12.84
C ARG A 69 8.02 -3.92 13.22
N LEU A 70 7.43 -3.62 14.32
CA LEU A 70 6.18 -4.21 14.76
C LEU A 70 5.07 -3.17 14.65
N ASP A 71 3.87 -3.61 14.36
CA ASP A 71 2.69 -2.77 14.41
C ASP A 71 1.88 -3.02 15.69
N VAL A 72 1.02 -2.10 16.02
CA VAL A 72 0.19 -2.16 17.22
C VAL A 72 -1.17 -1.54 16.98
N ILE A 73 -2.20 -2.17 17.53
CA ILE A 73 -3.56 -1.62 17.52
C ILE A 73 -3.69 -0.67 18.71
N THR A 74 -4.04 0.57 18.45
CA THR A 74 -4.19 1.60 19.50
C THR A 74 -5.46 2.41 19.34
N ASN A 75 -5.90 3.00 20.46
CA ASN A 75 -6.88 4.07 20.53
C ASN A 75 -6.38 5.11 21.55
N PRO A 76 -6.28 6.40 21.23
CA PRO A 76 -6.62 7.01 19.94
C PRO A 76 -5.60 6.73 18.82
N CYS A 77 -6.07 6.84 17.57
CA CYS A 77 -5.23 6.93 16.39
C CYS A 77 -4.96 8.39 16.02
N PRO A 78 -3.96 8.69 15.14
CA PRO A 78 -3.71 10.08 14.71
C PRO A 78 -4.93 10.79 14.12
N GLY A 79 -5.83 10.05 13.46
CA GLY A 79 -7.06 10.57 12.86
C GLY A 79 -8.24 10.73 13.79
N GLY A 80 -8.16 10.26 15.07
CA GLY A 80 -9.25 10.41 16.01
C GLY A 80 -9.35 9.34 17.09
N ASN A 81 -10.44 9.38 17.83
CA ASN A 81 -10.71 8.48 18.95
C ASN A 81 -11.37 7.17 18.44
N TYR A 82 -10.58 6.31 17.83
CA TYR A 82 -10.98 4.98 17.38
C TYR A 82 -9.79 4.02 17.36
N PHE A 83 -10.07 2.72 17.30
CA PHE A 83 -9.03 1.70 17.17
C PHE A 83 -8.53 1.61 15.73
N GLY A 84 -7.22 1.58 15.56
CA GLY A 84 -6.56 1.43 14.27
C GLY A 84 -5.11 1.01 14.41
N MET A 85 -4.52 0.61 13.29
CA MET A 85 -3.09 0.31 13.18
C MET A 85 -2.25 1.59 13.21
N ARG A 86 -1.00 1.49 13.63
CA ARG A 86 -0.11 2.64 13.80
C ARG A 86 1.00 2.75 12.76
N SER A 87 1.43 1.67 12.17
CA SER A 87 2.64 1.64 11.35
C SER A 87 2.39 1.27 9.88
N GLY A 88 1.74 0.15 9.61
CA GLY A 88 1.58 -0.37 8.25
C GLY A 88 2.91 -0.71 7.58
N ARG A 89 3.91 -1.08 8.38
CA ARG A 89 5.22 -1.52 7.90
C ARG A 89 5.39 -3.02 8.09
N ASN A 90 6.03 -3.65 7.11
CA ASN A 90 6.50 -5.02 7.24
C ASN A 90 7.86 -5.08 7.97
N THR A 91 8.38 -6.29 8.19
CA THR A 91 9.64 -6.52 8.90
C THR A 91 10.90 -6.27 8.07
N SER A 92 10.79 -5.87 6.81
CA SER A 92 11.94 -5.61 5.94
C SER A 92 12.80 -4.46 6.48
N SER A 93 14.13 -4.63 6.41
CA SER A 93 15.09 -3.58 6.72
C SER A 93 15.29 -2.58 5.58
N ASN A 94 14.86 -2.94 4.37
CA ASN A 94 15.00 -2.09 3.21
C ASN A 94 13.90 -1.01 3.22
N PRO A 95 14.24 0.29 3.29
CA PRO A 95 13.26 1.39 3.30
C PRO A 95 12.35 1.42 2.07
N THR A 96 12.81 0.92 0.92
CA THR A 96 12.03 0.88 -0.33
C THR A 96 11.05 -0.29 -0.40
N GLN A 97 11.14 -1.25 0.53
CA GLN A 97 10.33 -2.46 0.56
C GLN A 97 9.61 -2.66 1.90
N ASN A 98 9.84 -1.78 2.88
CA ASN A 98 9.26 -1.95 4.22
C ASN A 98 7.82 -1.43 4.34
N ASP A 99 7.28 -0.82 3.29
CA ASP A 99 5.87 -0.46 3.23
C ASP A 99 5.03 -1.67 2.83
N ASP A 100 4.01 -1.98 3.63
CA ASP A 100 3.10 -3.08 3.36
C ASP A 100 2.38 -2.92 2.02
N THR A 101 1.99 -1.69 1.67
CA THR A 101 1.33 -1.39 0.41
C THR A 101 2.20 -1.72 -0.80
N PHE A 102 3.51 -1.49 -0.74
CA PHE A 102 4.42 -1.80 -1.85
C PHE A 102 4.50 -3.30 -2.10
N THR A 103 4.63 -4.08 -1.03
CA THR A 103 4.66 -5.55 -1.14
C THR A 103 3.34 -6.08 -1.70
N ARG A 104 2.21 -5.59 -1.18
CA ARG A 104 0.88 -6.02 -1.64
C ARG A 104 0.59 -5.62 -3.09
N MET A 105 0.98 -4.40 -3.48
CA MET A 105 0.84 -3.95 -4.86
C MET A 105 1.69 -4.78 -5.82
N THR A 106 2.94 -5.06 -5.46
CA THR A 106 3.81 -5.92 -6.28
C THR A 106 3.22 -7.33 -6.44
N ASN A 107 2.73 -7.92 -5.35
CA ASN A 107 2.09 -9.23 -5.40
C ASN A 107 0.81 -9.20 -6.23
N PHE A 108 -0.02 -8.17 -6.08
CA PHE A 108 -1.24 -7.98 -6.86
C PHE A 108 -0.94 -7.90 -8.36
N LEU A 109 0.02 -7.07 -8.76
CA LEU A 109 0.42 -6.95 -10.16
C LEU A 109 0.96 -8.27 -10.71
N SER A 110 1.85 -8.92 -9.98
CA SER A 110 2.44 -10.20 -10.38
C SER A 110 1.38 -11.29 -10.57
N LEU A 111 0.47 -11.43 -9.59
CA LEU A 111 -0.60 -12.42 -9.63
C LEU A 111 -1.72 -12.09 -10.64
N THR A 112 -1.82 -10.84 -11.07
CA THR A 112 -2.80 -10.43 -12.07
C THR A 112 -2.22 -10.52 -13.48
N ILE A 113 -1.02 -9.97 -13.71
CA ILE A 113 -0.43 -9.89 -15.04
C ILE A 113 -0.06 -11.28 -15.55
N ALA A 114 0.66 -12.08 -14.76
CA ALA A 114 1.16 -13.38 -15.24
C ALA A 114 0.05 -14.34 -15.73
N PRO A 115 -1.05 -14.57 -14.98
CA PRO A 115 -2.14 -15.42 -15.48
C PRO A 115 -2.92 -14.81 -16.63
N SER A 116 -3.10 -13.47 -16.64
CA SER A 116 -3.91 -12.79 -17.66
C SER A 116 -3.31 -12.90 -19.07
N PHE A 117 -2.00 -13.02 -19.16
CA PHE A 117 -1.30 -13.17 -20.42
C PHE A 117 -0.94 -14.62 -20.76
N GLY A 118 -1.41 -15.59 -19.98
CA GLY A 118 -1.25 -17.01 -20.28
C GLY A 118 -1.87 -17.43 -21.62
N GLY A 119 -2.90 -16.71 -22.09
CA GLY A 119 -3.53 -16.96 -23.39
C GLY A 119 -2.65 -16.65 -24.61
N VAL A 120 -1.59 -15.85 -24.42
CA VAL A 120 -0.61 -15.55 -25.48
C VAL A 120 0.33 -16.73 -25.74
N VAL A 121 0.43 -17.65 -24.77
CA VAL A 121 1.28 -18.83 -24.91
C VAL A 121 0.63 -19.82 -25.87
N GLY A 122 1.32 -20.10 -26.95
CA GLY A 122 0.82 -20.96 -28.04
C GLY A 122 0.47 -20.19 -29.31
N ASP A 123 0.38 -18.89 -29.27
CA ASP A 123 0.17 -18.06 -30.44
C ASP A 123 1.46 -17.81 -31.22
N ASN A 124 1.33 -17.55 -32.51
CA ASN A 124 2.46 -17.17 -33.35
C ASN A 124 2.93 -15.76 -33.00
N GLN A 125 4.19 -15.61 -32.64
CA GLN A 125 4.77 -14.33 -32.27
C GLN A 125 4.91 -13.42 -33.49
N THR A 126 3.99 -12.48 -33.63
CA THR A 126 3.98 -11.44 -34.66
C THR A 126 4.19 -10.07 -34.06
N VAL A 127 4.51 -9.08 -34.91
CA VAL A 127 4.58 -7.65 -34.49
C VAL A 127 3.21 -7.18 -33.98
N ASP A 128 2.14 -7.64 -34.59
CA ASP A 128 0.78 -7.26 -34.21
C ASP A 128 0.40 -7.86 -32.84
N LEU A 129 0.72 -9.13 -32.57
CA LEU A 129 0.50 -9.75 -31.26
C LEU A 129 1.27 -8.98 -30.15
N ARG A 130 2.53 -8.62 -30.41
CA ARG A 130 3.31 -7.82 -29.44
C ARG A 130 2.68 -6.46 -29.18
N ARG A 131 2.20 -5.77 -30.21
CA ARG A 131 1.54 -4.47 -30.09
C ARG A 131 0.22 -4.56 -29.32
N GLU A 132 -0.59 -5.57 -29.59
CA GLU A 132 -1.85 -5.83 -28.90
C GLU A 132 -1.63 -6.16 -27.43
N THR A 133 -0.68 -7.05 -27.13
CA THR A 133 -0.27 -7.40 -25.77
C THR A 133 0.23 -6.16 -25.00
N LYS A 134 1.08 -5.34 -25.62
CA LYS A 134 1.54 -4.07 -25.03
C LYS A 134 0.38 -3.13 -24.73
N SER A 135 -0.51 -2.92 -25.70
CA SER A 135 -1.67 -2.02 -25.54
C SER A 135 -2.60 -2.49 -24.43
N THR A 136 -2.79 -3.79 -24.28
CA THR A 136 -3.59 -4.37 -23.18
C THR A 136 -2.94 -4.13 -21.82
N LEU A 137 -1.62 -4.32 -21.70
CA LEU A 137 -0.85 -3.99 -20.48
C LEU A 137 -0.95 -2.51 -20.13
N GLU A 138 -0.73 -1.63 -21.11
CA GLU A 138 -0.82 -0.18 -20.92
C GLU A 138 -2.23 0.25 -20.50
N SER A 139 -3.27 -0.31 -21.09
CA SER A 139 -4.66 -0.04 -20.73
C SER A 139 -4.97 -0.48 -19.30
N PHE A 140 -4.50 -1.65 -18.89
CA PHE A 140 -4.63 -2.13 -17.52
C PHE A 140 -3.94 -1.19 -16.51
N LEU A 141 -2.69 -0.82 -16.76
CA LEU A 141 -1.92 0.07 -15.89
C LEU A 141 -2.51 1.48 -15.85
N SER A 142 -2.98 2.02 -16.96
CA SER A 142 -3.67 3.31 -17.02
C SER A 142 -4.97 3.31 -16.20
N ASN A 143 -5.70 2.19 -16.18
CA ASN A 143 -6.86 2.05 -15.30
C ASN A 143 -6.46 2.09 -13.82
N LEU A 144 -5.36 1.41 -13.44
CA LEU A 144 -4.84 1.47 -12.06
C LEU A 144 -4.37 2.88 -11.67
N GLU A 145 -3.79 3.63 -12.60
CA GLU A 145 -3.39 5.03 -12.40
C GLU A 145 -4.63 5.91 -12.19
N THR A 146 -5.67 5.74 -13.00
CA THR A 146 -6.96 6.44 -12.85
C THR A 146 -7.60 6.15 -11.49
N LEU A 147 -7.50 4.92 -11.00
CA LEU A 147 -7.95 4.51 -9.67
C LEU A 147 -7.01 4.95 -8.54
N LYS A 148 -5.92 5.64 -8.86
CA LYS A 148 -4.88 6.08 -7.91
C LYS A 148 -4.26 4.94 -7.10
N MET A 149 -4.23 3.75 -7.67
CA MET A 149 -3.54 2.60 -7.09
C MET A 149 -2.04 2.64 -7.34
N ILE A 150 -1.64 3.24 -8.46
CA ILE A 150 -0.27 3.57 -8.84
C ILE A 150 -0.19 5.05 -9.19
N GLY A 151 1.00 5.65 -9.14
CA GLY A 151 1.15 7.07 -9.47
C GLY A 151 2.53 7.60 -9.14
N ASP A 152 2.79 8.80 -9.65
CA ASP A 152 3.95 9.60 -9.27
C ASP A 152 3.47 10.86 -8.52
N PRO A 153 4.07 11.21 -7.38
CA PRO A 153 3.65 12.38 -6.59
C PRO A 153 3.87 13.72 -7.31
N ASN A 154 4.73 13.75 -8.34
CA ASN A 154 5.04 14.96 -9.12
C ASN A 154 4.22 15.05 -10.41
N GLY A 155 3.39 14.03 -10.71
CA GLY A 155 2.59 13.97 -11.93
C GLY A 155 3.32 13.43 -13.15
N ASP A 156 4.52 12.85 -12.97
CA ASP A 156 5.23 12.13 -14.03
C ASP A 156 4.51 10.80 -14.33
N PRO A 157 4.78 10.16 -15.48
CA PRO A 157 4.21 8.86 -15.81
C PRO A 157 4.41 7.82 -14.70
N ALA A 158 3.32 7.16 -14.30
CA ALA A 158 3.31 6.17 -13.24
C ALA A 158 3.87 4.81 -13.66
N PHE A 159 3.92 4.55 -14.96
CA PHE A 159 4.38 3.27 -15.49
C PHE A 159 5.05 3.42 -16.86
N ALA A 160 5.83 2.41 -17.22
CA ALA A 160 6.35 2.22 -18.57
C ALA A 160 6.28 0.73 -18.95
N VAL A 161 5.92 0.45 -20.19
CA VAL A 161 5.86 -0.91 -20.76
C VAL A 161 6.76 -0.97 -21.99
N HIS A 162 7.76 -1.84 -21.95
CA HIS A 162 8.63 -2.15 -23.07
C HIS A 162 8.32 -3.58 -23.56
N LEU A 163 7.78 -3.66 -24.76
CA LEU A 163 7.49 -4.92 -25.47
C LEU A 163 7.68 -4.64 -26.95
N ASP A 164 8.93 -4.64 -27.39
CA ASP A 164 9.34 -4.35 -28.76
C ASP A 164 10.52 -5.21 -29.20
N ALA A 165 11.16 -4.89 -30.33
CA ALA A 165 12.28 -5.66 -30.84
C ALA A 165 13.55 -5.51 -29.98
N THR A 166 13.66 -4.51 -29.12
CA THR A 166 14.86 -4.27 -28.30
C THR A 166 14.96 -5.27 -27.17
N ASN A 167 13.84 -5.59 -26.52
CA ASN A 167 13.77 -6.61 -25.47
C ASN A 167 13.32 -7.99 -25.96
N ASN A 168 12.97 -8.11 -27.26
CA ASN A 168 12.64 -9.37 -27.94
C ASN A 168 13.48 -9.54 -29.22
N PRO A 169 14.81 -9.71 -29.12
CA PRO A 169 15.67 -9.96 -30.26
C PRO A 169 15.34 -11.31 -30.92
N ASP A 170 15.66 -11.44 -32.20
CA ASP A 170 15.33 -12.63 -33.00
C ASP A 170 15.82 -13.93 -32.37
N SER A 171 16.92 -13.90 -31.61
CA SER A 171 17.45 -15.06 -30.89
C SER A 171 16.51 -15.58 -29.80
N LEU A 172 15.81 -14.69 -29.08
CA LEU A 172 14.81 -15.06 -28.08
C LEU A 172 13.50 -15.46 -28.73
N VAL A 173 13.11 -14.74 -29.78
CA VAL A 173 11.90 -15.06 -30.57
C VAL A 173 12.00 -16.46 -31.18
N ALA A 174 13.16 -16.83 -31.71
CA ALA A 174 13.41 -18.17 -32.27
C ALA A 174 13.30 -19.29 -31.22
N LEU A 175 13.52 -18.98 -29.95
CA LEU A 175 13.35 -19.92 -28.83
C LEU A 175 11.92 -19.89 -28.23
N GLY A 176 11.02 -19.11 -28.82
CA GLY A 176 9.63 -18.99 -28.36
C GLY A 176 9.42 -18.09 -27.14
N TYR A 177 10.38 -17.23 -26.80
CA TYR A 177 10.22 -16.28 -25.69
C TYR A 177 9.60 -14.98 -26.18
N MET A 178 8.64 -14.45 -25.40
CA MET A 178 8.15 -13.09 -25.49
C MET A 178 8.29 -12.43 -24.12
N THR A 179 9.09 -11.36 -24.05
CA THR A 179 9.43 -10.64 -22.81
C THR A 179 8.80 -9.25 -22.81
N ALA A 180 8.03 -8.95 -21.78
CA ALA A 180 7.52 -7.64 -21.50
C ALA A 180 8.17 -7.08 -20.24
N ASP A 181 8.83 -5.93 -20.33
CA ASP A 181 9.40 -5.23 -19.19
C ASP A 181 8.41 -4.16 -18.72
N VAL A 182 7.92 -4.32 -17.50
CA VAL A 182 6.93 -3.44 -16.89
C VAL A 182 7.54 -2.73 -15.69
N GLN A 183 7.59 -1.41 -15.73
CA GLN A 183 8.04 -0.57 -14.64
C GLN A 183 6.85 0.19 -14.08
N VAL A 184 6.70 0.20 -12.75
CA VAL A 184 5.56 0.85 -12.07
C VAL A 184 6.05 1.63 -10.86
N LYS A 185 5.56 2.84 -10.70
CA LYS A 185 5.79 3.68 -9.52
C LYS A 185 4.60 3.57 -8.56
N TYR A 186 4.89 3.36 -7.28
CA TYR A 186 3.88 3.34 -6.23
C TYR A 186 3.86 4.67 -5.48
N LEU A 187 2.66 5.12 -5.11
CA LEU A 187 2.50 6.29 -4.26
C LEU A 187 2.94 5.99 -2.83
N ASN A 188 3.73 6.89 -2.27
CA ASN A 188 4.16 6.81 -0.88
C ASN A 188 3.04 7.20 0.07
N VAL A 189 2.95 6.51 1.20
CA VAL A 189 2.01 6.85 2.27
C VAL A 189 2.57 7.98 3.12
N VAL A 190 1.74 8.99 3.41
CA VAL A 190 2.11 10.06 4.34
C VAL A 190 2.21 9.49 5.77
N ARG A 191 3.40 9.52 6.36
CA ARG A 191 3.67 8.99 7.70
C ARG A 191 3.79 10.06 8.76
N TYR A 192 4.28 11.23 8.37
CA TYR A 192 4.47 12.37 9.26
C TYR A 192 3.86 13.61 8.62
N PHE A 193 2.95 14.24 9.33
CA PHE A 193 2.41 15.54 8.96
C PHE A 193 2.94 16.55 9.95
N LEU A 194 3.84 17.41 9.49
CA LEU A 194 4.48 18.45 10.32
C LEU A 194 3.87 19.80 9.97
N VAL A 195 3.43 20.51 10.98
CA VAL A 195 2.94 21.88 10.85
C VAL A 195 3.88 22.81 11.59
N ASN A 196 4.51 23.71 10.87
CA ASN A 196 5.27 24.81 11.43
C ASN A 196 4.29 25.98 11.62
N LEU A 197 4.00 26.33 12.86
CA LEU A 197 3.10 27.41 13.19
C LEU A 197 3.90 28.55 13.83
N GLU A 198 3.90 29.70 13.20
CA GLU A 198 4.40 30.94 13.76
C GLU A 198 3.21 31.85 14.12
N GLY A 199 3.10 32.23 15.36
CA GLY A 199 2.03 33.10 15.86
C GLY A 199 2.59 34.17 16.76
N GLY A 200 2.20 35.42 16.54
CA GLY A 200 2.62 36.57 17.37
C GLY A 200 2.29 37.91 16.70
N GLY A 201 2.32 38.99 17.47
CA GLY A 201 2.01 40.33 16.99
C GLY A 201 3.00 40.90 15.94
N SER A 202 4.18 40.25 15.77
CA SER A 202 5.25 40.68 14.85
C SER A 202 5.52 39.71 13.71
N VAL A 203 4.62 38.72 13.50
CA VAL A 203 4.79 37.72 12.42
C VAL A 203 4.46 38.36 11.07
N SER A 204 5.41 38.30 10.12
CA SER A 204 5.21 38.73 8.73
C SER A 204 4.57 37.61 7.94
N ILE A 205 3.40 37.84 7.35
CA ILE A 205 2.72 36.87 6.49
C ILE A 205 3.13 37.12 5.04
N SER A 206 3.85 36.17 4.44
CA SER A 206 4.13 36.13 3.02
C SER A 206 3.26 35.07 2.34
N VAL A 207 2.43 35.48 1.38
CA VAL A 207 1.63 34.58 0.57
C VAL A 207 2.33 34.41 -0.78
N SER A 208 2.89 33.22 -1.02
CA SER A 208 3.35 32.87 -2.36
C SER A 208 2.18 32.29 -3.14
N ASN A 209 1.68 33.04 -4.12
CA ASN A 209 0.71 32.51 -5.08
C ASN A 209 1.44 31.50 -5.97
N VAL A 210 1.19 30.20 -5.71
CA VAL A 210 1.54 29.17 -6.69
C VAL A 210 0.53 29.29 -7.83
N SER A 211 0.91 29.99 -8.90
CA SER A 211 0.12 29.98 -10.12
C SER A 211 0.14 28.55 -10.66
N SER A 212 -1.00 27.90 -10.65
CA SER A 212 -1.24 26.66 -11.38
C SER A 212 -0.96 26.91 -12.87
N ARG A 213 0.04 26.25 -13.40
CA ARG A 213 0.20 26.06 -14.86
C ARG A 213 -0.41 24.73 -15.24
#